data_caa8bc908ce1ed9e1029766c75563865
#
_entry.id   caa8bc908ce1ed9e1029766c75563865
#
_cell.length_a   1.000
_cell.length_b   1.000
_cell.length_c   1.000
_cell.angle_alpha   90.00
_cell.angle_beta   90.00
_cell.angle_gamma   90.00
#
_symmetry.space_group_name_H-M   'P 1'
#
loop_
_entity.id
_entity.type
_entity.pdbx_description
1 polymer ?
#
loop_
_entity_poly.entity_id
_entity_poly.type
_entity_poly.pdbx_seq_one_letter_code
_entity_poly.pdbx_strand_id
1 'polypeptide(L)'
;MTTNYREILRLESLGLNKTDIASAAQCARNTVSTTLARAKACGLQWPLPEGMSDKELEERLFPSAPGKVVYKMPDYAHVHREMQRQGVTLTLLWLEYCDQCKAEGAVPYQSTQFNKYYSDYLNRINATMHLNHKPGEILQVDWAGDTAAIVDPETGEIIPAYVFVATLPCSAYSYVEAFLSMDQEAWTTAHVNAFNYFGGVARMIQCDNLKTGVEKHGHQEIILNRAYQELAEHYATAIVPARVRAPKDKAAVEGTVGIISTYIIAALRNRQFFSLQELNEAVWDRLESFNHKPFQKRDGSRATAFTEEQPFLRPLPAHPYELATWKV
;
A
#
# COMPACT_ATOMS: atom_id res chain seq x y z
N MET A 1 -29.28 -23.35 -26.85
CA MET A 1 -29.71 -23.76 -28.21
C MET A 1 -28.46 -23.87 -29.06
N THR A 2 -28.18 -25.00 -29.63
CA THR A 2 -27.06 -25.22 -30.56
C THR A 2 -27.44 -24.64 -31.93
N THR A 3 -26.58 -23.81 -32.48
CA THR A 3 -26.81 -23.19 -33.82
C THR A 3 -26.80 -24.28 -34.88
N ASN A 4 -27.86 -24.37 -35.70
CA ASN A 4 -27.96 -25.35 -36.79
C ASN A 4 -27.21 -24.81 -38.03
N TYR A 5 -25.90 -25.05 -38.10
CA TYR A 5 -25.06 -24.59 -39.22
C TYR A 5 -25.43 -25.23 -40.55
N ARG A 6 -25.88 -26.47 -40.54
CA ARG A 6 -26.35 -27.18 -41.72
C ARG A 6 -27.53 -26.48 -42.36
N GLU A 7 -28.51 -26.06 -41.56
CA GLU A 7 -29.69 -25.35 -42.02
C GLU A 7 -29.33 -23.97 -42.61
N ILE A 8 -28.36 -23.28 -42.04
CA ILE A 8 -27.87 -21.99 -42.58
C ILE A 8 -27.34 -22.16 -44.01
N LEU A 9 -26.52 -23.21 -44.26
CA LEU A 9 -25.95 -23.49 -45.58
C LEU A 9 -27.02 -23.94 -46.57
N ARG A 10 -28.01 -24.74 -46.14
CA ARG A 10 -29.15 -25.15 -46.97
C ARG A 10 -29.99 -23.96 -47.39
N LEU A 11 -30.34 -23.05 -46.48
CA LEU A 11 -31.15 -21.87 -46.78
C LEU A 11 -30.42 -20.88 -47.69
N GLU A 12 -29.07 -20.74 -47.57
CA GLU A 12 -28.29 -19.98 -48.53
C GLU A 12 -28.35 -20.53 -49.94
N SER A 13 -28.27 -21.86 -50.11
CA SER A 13 -28.36 -22.51 -51.42
C SER A 13 -29.73 -22.31 -52.12
N LEU A 14 -30.77 -21.97 -51.34
CA LEU A 14 -32.08 -21.60 -51.86
C LEU A 14 -32.18 -20.10 -52.23
N GLY A 15 -31.10 -19.33 -52.09
CA GLY A 15 -31.05 -17.92 -52.47
C GLY A 15 -31.68 -16.96 -51.48
N LEU A 16 -31.95 -17.38 -50.23
CA LEU A 16 -32.49 -16.51 -49.20
C LEU A 16 -31.46 -15.46 -48.77
N ASN A 17 -31.95 -14.27 -48.43
CA ASN A 17 -31.07 -13.23 -47.84
C ASN A 17 -30.71 -13.54 -46.39
N LYS A 18 -29.64 -12.92 -45.87
CA LYS A 18 -29.10 -13.20 -44.54
C LYS A 18 -30.08 -12.91 -43.39
N THR A 19 -31.05 -12.04 -43.59
CA THR A 19 -32.05 -11.69 -42.58
C THR A 19 -33.10 -12.78 -42.48
N ASP A 20 -33.56 -13.29 -43.63
CA ASP A 20 -34.52 -14.39 -43.68
C ASP A 20 -33.92 -15.70 -43.17
N ILE A 21 -32.62 -15.96 -43.50
CA ILE A 21 -31.87 -17.10 -42.95
C ILE A 21 -31.77 -17.00 -41.43
N ALA A 22 -31.46 -15.84 -40.89
CA ALA A 22 -31.35 -15.64 -39.45
C ALA A 22 -32.67 -15.88 -38.73
N SER A 23 -33.78 -15.42 -39.33
CA SER A 23 -35.14 -15.68 -38.81
C SER A 23 -35.50 -17.14 -38.85
N ALA A 24 -35.29 -17.81 -40.00
CA ALA A 24 -35.62 -19.21 -40.18
C ALA A 24 -34.75 -20.16 -39.32
N ALA A 25 -33.47 -19.90 -39.23
CA ALA A 25 -32.52 -20.65 -38.40
C ALA A 25 -32.52 -20.25 -36.92
N GLN A 26 -33.36 -19.32 -36.49
CA GLN A 26 -33.48 -18.79 -35.13
C GLN A 26 -32.12 -18.38 -34.50
N CYS A 27 -31.30 -17.66 -35.25
CA CYS A 27 -29.99 -17.20 -34.83
C CYS A 27 -29.72 -15.73 -35.18
N ALA A 28 -28.67 -15.15 -34.62
CA ALA A 28 -28.32 -13.77 -34.92
C ALA A 28 -27.80 -13.62 -36.37
N ARG A 29 -28.13 -12.51 -37.05
CA ARG A 29 -27.65 -12.20 -38.42
C ARG A 29 -26.12 -12.24 -38.54
N ASN A 30 -25.39 -11.83 -37.46
CA ASN A 30 -23.94 -11.93 -37.42
C ASN A 30 -23.46 -13.40 -37.45
N THR A 31 -24.17 -14.31 -36.81
CA THR A 31 -23.89 -15.76 -36.82
C THR A 31 -24.01 -16.30 -38.26
N VAL A 32 -25.10 -15.96 -38.96
CA VAL A 32 -25.26 -16.31 -40.38
C VAL A 32 -24.09 -15.75 -41.19
N SER A 33 -23.79 -14.48 -41.08
CA SER A 33 -22.72 -13.83 -41.86
C SER A 33 -21.35 -14.50 -41.61
N THR A 34 -21.03 -14.83 -40.36
CA THR A 34 -19.76 -15.47 -39.97
C THR A 34 -19.71 -16.92 -40.48
N THR A 35 -20.81 -17.66 -40.35
CA THR A 35 -20.92 -19.05 -40.84
C THR A 35 -20.71 -19.13 -42.34
N LEU A 36 -21.41 -18.29 -43.13
CA LEU A 36 -21.27 -18.25 -44.58
C LEU A 36 -19.87 -17.83 -45.05
N ALA A 37 -19.27 -16.84 -44.40
CA ALA A 37 -17.90 -16.42 -44.70
C ALA A 37 -16.89 -17.55 -44.45
N ARG A 38 -17.05 -18.30 -43.37
CA ARG A 38 -16.17 -19.44 -43.02
C ARG A 38 -16.43 -20.64 -43.93
N ALA A 39 -17.68 -20.95 -44.25
CA ALA A 39 -18.01 -21.99 -45.20
C ALA A 39 -17.35 -21.74 -46.55
N LYS A 40 -17.41 -20.49 -47.04
CA LYS A 40 -16.74 -20.10 -48.28
C LYS A 40 -15.22 -20.24 -48.18
N ALA A 41 -14.63 -19.87 -47.05
CA ALA A 41 -13.18 -19.99 -46.81
C ALA A 41 -12.73 -21.47 -46.75
N CYS A 42 -13.57 -22.38 -46.20
CA CYS A 42 -13.29 -23.81 -46.10
C CYS A 42 -13.76 -24.60 -47.35
N GLY A 43 -14.28 -23.94 -48.40
CA GLY A 43 -14.77 -24.59 -49.61
C GLY A 43 -16.03 -25.45 -49.41
N LEU A 44 -16.80 -25.20 -48.34
CA LEU A 44 -18.03 -25.92 -48.03
C LEU A 44 -19.24 -25.24 -48.69
N GLN A 45 -19.95 -26.00 -49.50
CA GLN A 45 -21.19 -25.58 -50.19
C GLN A 45 -22.25 -26.64 -50.01
N TRP A 46 -23.52 -26.24 -50.15
CA TRP A 46 -24.64 -27.21 -50.20
C TRP A 46 -24.77 -27.81 -51.61
N PRO A 47 -25.01 -29.15 -51.77
CA PRO A 47 -25.16 -30.14 -50.69
C PRO A 47 -23.81 -30.49 -50.03
N LEU A 48 -23.87 -30.71 -48.73
CA LEU A 48 -22.69 -31.16 -47.96
C LEU A 48 -22.30 -32.59 -48.36
N PRO A 49 -21.02 -32.99 -48.23
CA PRO A 49 -20.56 -34.34 -48.47
C PRO A 49 -21.39 -35.39 -47.72
N GLU A 50 -21.68 -36.54 -48.38
CA GLU A 50 -22.38 -37.64 -47.73
C GLU A 50 -21.64 -38.14 -46.50
N GLY A 51 -22.35 -38.29 -45.37
CA GLY A 51 -21.80 -38.77 -44.11
C GLY A 51 -21.23 -37.69 -43.19
N MET A 52 -21.16 -36.43 -43.59
CA MET A 52 -20.69 -35.36 -42.72
C MET A 52 -21.66 -35.12 -41.55
N SER A 53 -21.20 -35.36 -40.33
CA SER A 53 -21.97 -35.08 -39.10
C SER A 53 -22.01 -33.57 -38.79
N ASP A 54 -22.99 -33.14 -37.98
CA ASP A 54 -23.08 -31.73 -37.55
C ASP A 54 -21.88 -31.32 -36.73
N LYS A 55 -21.29 -32.24 -35.98
CA LYS A 55 -20.06 -32.01 -35.20
C LYS A 55 -18.85 -31.79 -36.10
N GLU A 56 -18.67 -32.57 -37.13
CA GLU A 56 -17.61 -32.37 -38.13
C GLU A 56 -17.78 -31.08 -38.91
N LEU A 57 -19.00 -30.69 -39.20
CA LEU A 57 -19.33 -29.43 -39.84
C LEU A 57 -18.92 -28.26 -38.91
N GLU A 58 -19.28 -28.34 -37.63
CA GLU A 58 -18.92 -27.35 -36.63
C GLU A 58 -17.40 -27.23 -36.45
N GLU A 59 -16.69 -28.35 -36.33
CA GLU A 59 -15.22 -28.39 -36.22
C GLU A 59 -14.52 -27.81 -37.45
N ARG A 60 -15.05 -27.99 -38.65
CA ARG A 60 -14.51 -27.40 -39.88
C ARG A 60 -14.80 -25.92 -40.00
N LEU A 61 -16.00 -25.49 -39.62
CA LEU A 61 -16.39 -24.08 -39.67
C LEU A 61 -15.71 -23.28 -38.53
N PHE A 62 -15.56 -23.91 -37.37
CA PHE A 62 -15.05 -23.30 -36.16
C PHE A 62 -14.01 -24.22 -35.50
N PRO A 63 -12.82 -24.39 -36.15
CA PRO A 63 -11.78 -25.20 -35.54
C PRO A 63 -11.48 -24.67 -34.13
N SER A 64 -11.49 -25.59 -33.17
CA SER A 64 -11.13 -25.25 -31.80
C SER A 64 -9.76 -24.55 -31.80
N ALA A 65 -9.67 -23.39 -31.16
CA ALA A 65 -8.39 -22.73 -30.98
C ALA A 65 -7.38 -23.73 -30.37
N PRO A 66 -6.11 -23.72 -30.81
CA PRO A 66 -5.09 -24.58 -30.23
C PRO A 66 -5.17 -24.48 -28.72
N GLY A 67 -5.15 -25.63 -28.04
CA GLY A 67 -5.47 -25.79 -26.63
C GLY A 67 -4.90 -24.65 -25.76
N LYS A 68 -5.63 -24.21 -24.74
CA LYS A 68 -5.22 -23.11 -23.85
C LYS A 68 -3.76 -23.33 -23.46
N VAL A 69 -2.91 -22.37 -23.82
CA VAL A 69 -1.52 -22.36 -23.40
C VAL A 69 -1.49 -22.41 -21.87
N VAL A 70 -0.96 -23.49 -21.33
CA VAL A 70 -0.84 -23.64 -19.87
C VAL A 70 0.48 -22.99 -19.46
N TYR A 71 0.38 -21.85 -18.76
CA TYR A 71 1.54 -21.18 -18.20
C TYR A 71 1.97 -21.85 -16.90
N LYS A 72 3.29 -22.01 -16.72
CA LYS A 72 3.83 -22.54 -15.46
C LYS A 72 3.76 -21.48 -14.37
N MET A 73 3.08 -21.78 -13.26
CA MET A 73 3.04 -20.87 -12.10
C MET A 73 4.40 -20.84 -11.41
N PRO A 74 4.97 -19.64 -11.13
CA PRO A 74 6.20 -19.51 -10.35
C PRO A 74 6.02 -19.93 -8.89
N ASP A 75 7.11 -20.41 -8.27
CA ASP A 75 7.15 -20.59 -6.81
C ASP A 75 7.40 -19.22 -6.12
N TYR A 76 6.34 -18.54 -5.76
CA TYR A 76 6.44 -17.23 -5.11
C TYR A 76 6.97 -17.29 -3.68
N ALA A 77 6.95 -18.45 -3.02
CA ALA A 77 7.59 -18.62 -1.72
C ALA A 77 9.13 -18.61 -1.88
N HIS A 78 9.63 -19.25 -2.93
CA HIS A 78 11.04 -19.17 -3.31
C HIS A 78 11.43 -17.76 -3.72
N VAL A 79 10.67 -17.13 -4.64
CA VAL A 79 10.89 -15.75 -5.09
C VAL A 79 10.97 -14.79 -3.90
N HIS A 80 10.08 -14.92 -2.93
CA HIS A 80 10.06 -14.06 -1.74
C HIS A 80 11.29 -14.23 -0.85
N ARG A 81 11.79 -15.45 -0.68
CA ARG A 81 13.03 -15.72 0.07
C ARG A 81 14.25 -15.13 -0.62
N GLU A 82 14.36 -15.27 -1.94
CA GLU A 82 15.47 -14.74 -2.72
C GLU A 82 15.49 -13.21 -2.75
N MET A 83 14.33 -12.58 -2.79
CA MET A 83 14.21 -11.11 -2.71
C MET A 83 14.79 -10.49 -1.41
N GLN A 84 15.01 -11.29 -0.38
CA GLN A 84 15.64 -10.83 0.88
C GLN A 84 17.16 -10.76 0.79
N ARG A 85 17.76 -11.30 -0.27
CA ARG A 85 19.21 -11.29 -0.48
C ARG A 85 19.64 -9.94 -1.11
N GLN A 86 20.76 -9.43 -0.66
CA GLN A 86 21.31 -8.19 -1.17
C GLN A 86 21.62 -8.29 -2.68
N GLY A 87 21.16 -7.31 -3.46
CA GLY A 87 21.40 -7.25 -4.90
C GLY A 87 20.44 -8.07 -5.77
N VAL A 88 19.56 -8.88 -5.18
CA VAL A 88 18.56 -9.64 -5.93
C VAL A 88 17.38 -8.72 -6.28
N THR A 89 16.96 -8.74 -7.54
CA THR A 89 15.83 -7.96 -8.05
C THR A 89 14.74 -8.87 -8.61
N LEU A 90 13.51 -8.41 -8.60
CA LEU A 90 12.37 -9.15 -9.15
C LEU A 90 12.54 -9.43 -10.66
N THR A 91 13.22 -8.53 -11.38
CA THR A 91 13.57 -8.74 -12.79
C THR A 91 14.54 -9.89 -12.98
N LEU A 92 15.57 -10.02 -12.12
CA LEU A 92 16.51 -11.12 -12.15
C LEU A 92 15.79 -12.46 -11.92
N LEU A 93 14.94 -12.54 -10.91
CA LEU A 93 14.18 -13.74 -10.59
C LEU A 93 13.17 -14.13 -11.68
N TRP A 94 12.61 -13.14 -12.38
CA TRP A 94 11.78 -13.40 -13.56
C TRP A 94 12.59 -14.00 -14.72
N LEU A 95 13.81 -13.53 -14.98
CA LEU A 95 14.70 -14.11 -16.00
C LEU A 95 15.06 -15.55 -15.66
N GLU A 96 15.46 -15.83 -14.41
CA GLU A 96 15.78 -17.18 -13.93
C GLU A 96 14.56 -18.12 -14.09
N TYR A 97 13.37 -17.66 -13.74
CA TYR A 97 12.11 -18.39 -13.96
C TYR A 97 11.85 -18.66 -15.45
N CYS A 98 12.13 -17.70 -16.34
CA CYS A 98 11.98 -17.91 -17.79
C CYS A 98 12.95 -18.97 -18.30
N ASP A 99 14.19 -19.00 -17.81
CA ASP A 99 15.19 -19.98 -18.21
C ASP A 99 14.84 -21.39 -17.68
N GLN A 100 14.31 -21.47 -16.47
CA GLN A 100 13.77 -22.73 -15.93
C GLN A 100 12.61 -23.24 -16.78
N CYS A 101 11.65 -22.39 -17.15
CA CYS A 101 10.53 -22.77 -18.00
C CYS A 101 11.00 -23.27 -19.36
N LYS A 102 12.03 -22.65 -19.97
CA LYS A 102 12.62 -23.12 -21.24
C LYS A 102 13.24 -24.51 -21.11
N ALA A 103 14.00 -24.74 -20.01
CA ALA A 103 14.62 -26.04 -19.76
C ALA A 103 13.58 -27.17 -19.59
N GLU A 104 12.42 -26.85 -19.04
CA GLU A 104 11.32 -27.80 -18.81
C GLU A 104 10.30 -27.87 -19.97
N GLY A 105 10.47 -27.08 -21.03
CA GLY A 105 9.51 -26.98 -22.14
C GLY A 105 8.18 -26.35 -21.77
N ALA A 106 8.11 -25.59 -20.67
CA ALA A 106 6.93 -24.90 -20.17
C ALA A 106 6.86 -23.46 -20.70
N VAL A 107 5.66 -22.87 -20.68
CA VAL A 107 5.45 -21.48 -21.11
C VAL A 107 5.50 -20.55 -19.90
N PRO A 108 6.44 -19.58 -19.87
CA PRO A 108 6.54 -18.62 -18.77
C PRO A 108 5.49 -17.50 -18.88
N TYR A 109 5.08 -16.96 -17.74
CA TYR A 109 4.34 -15.70 -17.69
C TYR A 109 5.22 -14.51 -18.11
N GLN A 110 4.62 -13.52 -18.73
CA GLN A 110 5.26 -12.24 -19.02
C GLN A 110 5.61 -11.51 -17.70
N SER A 111 6.63 -10.65 -17.73
CA SER A 111 7.13 -9.90 -16.56
C SER A 111 6.03 -9.17 -15.80
N THR A 112 5.11 -8.49 -16.50
CA THR A 112 3.97 -7.80 -15.89
C THR A 112 3.07 -8.73 -15.09
N GLN A 113 2.77 -9.91 -15.63
CA GLN A 113 1.91 -10.89 -14.96
C GLN A 113 2.64 -11.58 -13.79
N PHE A 114 3.93 -11.86 -13.95
CA PHE A 114 4.80 -12.37 -12.89
C PHE A 114 4.82 -11.40 -11.69
N ASN A 115 5.05 -10.11 -11.95
CA ASN A 115 5.08 -9.07 -10.92
C ASN A 115 3.71 -8.89 -10.24
N LYS A 116 2.62 -8.94 -11.02
CA LYS A 116 1.26 -8.86 -10.48
C LYS A 116 0.98 -10.01 -9.51
N TYR A 117 1.27 -11.25 -9.91
CA TYR A 117 1.04 -12.40 -9.05
C TYR A 117 1.95 -12.41 -7.82
N TYR A 118 3.17 -11.87 -7.92
CA TYR A 118 4.02 -11.66 -6.75
C TYR A 118 3.42 -10.64 -5.79
N SER A 119 2.88 -9.54 -6.29
CA SER A 119 2.15 -8.57 -5.48
C SER A 119 0.92 -9.18 -4.79
N ASP A 120 0.15 -10.01 -5.51
CA ASP A 120 -1.00 -10.73 -4.96
C ASP A 120 -0.57 -11.75 -3.88
N TYR A 121 0.60 -12.38 -4.05
CA TYR A 121 1.21 -13.27 -3.06
C TYR A 121 1.61 -12.50 -1.80
N LEU A 122 2.27 -11.35 -1.95
CA LEU A 122 2.63 -10.47 -0.83
C LEU A 122 1.39 -9.99 -0.07
N ASN A 123 0.35 -9.58 -0.76
CA ASN A 123 -0.91 -9.16 -0.15
C ASN A 123 -1.54 -10.28 0.68
N ARG A 124 -1.45 -11.53 0.24
CA ARG A 124 -1.94 -12.70 1.00
C ARG A 124 -1.12 -12.99 2.24
N ILE A 125 0.20 -12.87 2.17
CA ILE A 125 1.08 -13.06 3.33
C ILE A 125 0.92 -11.91 4.31
N ASN A 126 0.87 -10.66 3.83
CA ASN A 126 0.72 -9.47 4.66
C ASN A 126 -0.69 -9.31 5.24
N ALA A 127 -1.71 -9.91 4.63
CA ALA A 127 -3.08 -9.92 5.16
C ALA A 127 -3.20 -10.68 6.51
N THR A 128 -2.16 -11.39 6.93
CA THR A 128 -2.18 -12.20 8.16
C THR A 128 -1.65 -11.47 9.40
N MET A 129 -1.22 -10.21 9.30
CA MET A 129 -0.71 -9.47 10.46
C MET A 129 -1.29 -8.04 10.54
N HIS A 130 -2.58 -7.92 10.75
CA HIS A 130 -3.08 -6.76 11.48
C HIS A 130 -2.68 -6.95 12.94
N LEU A 131 -1.65 -6.22 13.38
CA LEU A 131 -1.39 -6.05 14.81
C LEU A 131 -2.60 -5.28 15.35
N ASN A 132 -3.46 -5.97 16.09
CA ASN A 132 -4.55 -5.34 16.80
C ASN A 132 -3.94 -4.56 17.97
N HIS A 133 -3.71 -3.27 17.78
CA HIS A 133 -3.32 -2.39 18.88
C HIS A 133 -4.54 -2.13 19.77
N LYS A 134 -4.34 -2.22 21.08
CA LYS A 134 -5.38 -1.86 22.04
C LYS A 134 -5.47 -0.33 22.16
N PRO A 135 -6.66 0.21 22.34
CA PRO A 135 -6.83 1.65 22.47
C PRO A 135 -6.04 2.20 23.68
N GLY A 136 -5.37 3.32 23.48
CA GLY A 136 -4.56 4.00 24.49
C GLY A 136 -3.32 3.26 24.98
N GLU A 137 -2.92 2.16 24.32
CA GLU A 137 -1.79 1.34 24.75
C GLU A 137 -0.45 1.90 24.31
N ILE A 138 -0.33 2.31 23.06
CA ILE A 138 0.95 2.70 22.45
C ILE A 138 0.80 4.05 21.74
N LEU A 139 1.76 4.94 21.95
CA LEU A 139 2.05 6.09 21.10
C LEU A 139 3.35 5.82 20.37
N GLN A 140 3.34 5.84 19.06
CA GLN A 140 4.54 5.72 18.23
C GLN A 140 5.03 7.09 17.84
N VAL A 141 6.33 7.35 18.04
CA VAL A 141 6.96 8.65 17.75
C VAL A 141 8.23 8.48 16.94
N ASP A 142 8.42 9.39 15.98
CA ASP A 142 9.62 9.42 15.14
C ASP A 142 9.83 10.82 14.54
N TRP A 143 11.05 11.10 14.07
CA TRP A 143 11.31 12.19 13.15
C TRP A 143 11.08 11.70 11.71
N ALA A 144 10.38 12.48 10.90
CA ALA A 144 10.26 12.19 9.48
C ALA A 144 11.65 12.25 8.82
N GLY A 145 11.91 11.32 7.89
CA GLY A 145 13.18 11.33 7.15
C GLY A 145 13.33 12.52 6.20
N ASP A 146 12.18 13.05 5.71
CA ASP A 146 12.14 14.25 4.88
C ASP A 146 12.05 15.50 5.75
N THR A 147 12.77 16.55 5.38
CA THR A 147 12.72 17.87 6.04
C THR A 147 11.83 18.82 5.24
N ALA A 148 11.10 19.68 5.95
CA ALA A 148 10.55 20.91 5.37
C ALA A 148 11.63 22.01 5.39
N ALA A 149 11.33 23.20 4.90
CA ALA A 149 12.24 24.32 4.92
C ALA A 149 11.49 25.64 5.16
N ILE A 150 12.17 26.56 5.85
CA ILE A 150 11.79 27.98 5.90
C ILE A 150 12.87 28.81 5.22
N VAL A 151 12.49 29.95 4.68
CA VAL A 151 13.40 30.88 4.02
C VAL A 151 13.53 32.11 4.89
N ASP A 152 14.74 32.44 5.25
CA ASP A 152 15.01 33.68 5.97
C ASP A 152 14.68 34.87 5.05
N PRO A 153 13.79 35.78 5.45
CA PRO A 153 13.31 36.84 4.58
C PRO A 153 14.36 37.91 4.29
N GLU A 154 15.40 38.05 5.13
CA GLU A 154 16.45 39.04 4.96
C GLU A 154 17.63 38.52 4.14
N THR A 155 18.02 37.27 4.39
CA THR A 155 19.22 36.67 3.76
C THR A 155 18.91 35.78 2.59
N GLY A 156 17.66 35.28 2.49
CA GLY A 156 17.26 34.25 1.53
C GLY A 156 17.80 32.86 1.83
N GLU A 157 18.42 32.67 3.00
CA GLU A 157 18.96 31.38 3.43
C GLU A 157 17.83 30.36 3.65
N ILE A 158 18.06 29.12 3.19
CA ILE A 158 17.13 28.01 3.39
C ILE A 158 17.49 27.30 4.68
N ILE A 159 16.62 27.40 5.67
CA ILE A 159 16.78 26.78 6.98
C ILE A 159 15.95 25.49 7.02
N PRO A 160 16.57 24.32 7.24
CA PRO A 160 15.83 23.06 7.32
C PRO A 160 14.96 23.01 8.57
N ALA A 161 13.74 22.50 8.43
CA ALA A 161 12.82 22.24 9.53
C ALA A 161 12.56 20.73 9.62
N TYR A 162 12.82 20.18 10.79
CA TYR A 162 12.65 18.76 11.09
C TYR A 162 11.22 18.49 11.54
N VAL A 163 10.60 17.44 11.05
CA VAL A 163 9.20 17.18 11.30
C VAL A 163 9.05 16.01 12.26
N PHE A 164 8.50 16.30 13.44
CA PHE A 164 8.13 15.30 14.43
C PHE A 164 6.77 14.71 14.11
N VAL A 165 6.64 13.39 14.26
CA VAL A 165 5.41 12.63 14.03
C VAL A 165 5.11 11.79 15.25
N ALA A 166 3.89 11.88 15.76
CA ALA A 166 3.38 11.03 16.82
C ALA A 166 2.05 10.42 16.35
N THR A 167 1.90 9.11 16.48
CA THR A 167 0.70 8.38 16.01
C THR A 167 0.23 7.38 17.04
N LEU A 168 -1.08 7.33 17.28
CA LEU A 168 -1.76 6.29 18.03
C LEU A 168 -2.13 5.15 17.06
N PRO A 169 -1.48 3.96 17.12
CA PRO A 169 -1.64 2.93 16.08
C PRO A 169 -3.05 2.33 16.03
N CYS A 170 -3.82 2.38 17.10
CA CYS A 170 -5.17 1.85 17.16
C CYS A 170 -6.13 2.64 16.25
N SER A 171 -6.21 3.95 16.42
CA SER A 171 -7.00 4.87 15.59
C SER A 171 -6.29 5.31 14.32
N ALA A 172 -4.97 5.20 14.27
CA ALA A 172 -4.08 5.85 13.31
C ALA A 172 -4.17 7.39 13.36
N TYR A 173 -4.71 7.96 14.46
CA TYR A 173 -4.77 9.39 14.67
C TYR A 173 -3.39 9.94 14.97
N SER A 174 -3.01 11.03 14.32
CA SER A 174 -1.62 11.49 14.31
C SER A 174 -1.52 12.96 14.70
N TYR A 175 -0.39 13.31 15.29
CA TYR A 175 0.11 14.66 15.53
C TYR A 175 1.39 14.89 14.75
N VAL A 176 1.57 16.07 14.21
CA VAL A 176 2.74 16.47 13.43
C VAL A 176 3.11 17.91 13.73
N GLU A 177 4.39 18.17 13.94
CA GLU A 177 4.93 19.52 14.20
C GLU A 177 6.35 19.65 13.66
N ALA A 178 6.69 20.81 13.10
CA ALA A 178 8.02 21.11 12.61
C ALA A 178 8.84 21.89 13.66
N PHE A 179 10.15 21.59 13.73
CA PHE A 179 11.14 22.19 14.64
C PHE A 179 12.39 22.58 13.86
N LEU A 180 13.16 23.53 14.39
CA LEU A 180 14.43 23.95 13.79
C LEU A 180 15.60 23.06 14.18
N SER A 181 15.43 22.18 15.16
CA SER A 181 16.43 21.21 15.61
C SER A 181 15.79 19.87 15.95
N MET A 182 16.62 18.83 16.09
CA MET A 182 16.24 17.53 16.64
C MET A 182 16.91 17.28 17.99
N ASP A 183 17.24 18.35 18.70
CA ASP A 183 17.86 18.26 20.02
C ASP A 183 16.87 17.77 21.08
N GLN A 184 17.34 17.67 22.31
CA GLN A 184 16.57 17.18 23.44
C GLN A 184 15.44 18.11 23.83
N GLU A 185 15.62 19.42 23.68
CA GLU A 185 14.58 20.40 23.95
C GLU A 185 13.43 20.29 22.97
N ALA A 186 13.74 20.24 21.66
CA ALA A 186 12.75 20.02 20.60
C ALA A 186 12.03 18.68 20.79
N TRP A 187 12.76 17.60 21.11
CA TRP A 187 12.18 16.28 21.37
C TRP A 187 11.20 16.29 22.55
N THR A 188 11.59 16.88 23.65
CA THR A 188 10.75 16.99 24.85
C THR A 188 9.52 17.85 24.59
N THR A 189 9.70 19.03 23.97
CA THR A 189 8.60 19.94 23.60
C THR A 189 7.61 19.27 22.67
N ALA A 190 8.09 18.54 21.66
CA ALA A 190 7.25 17.80 20.72
C ALA A 190 6.34 16.77 21.42
N HIS A 191 6.87 16.06 22.42
CA HIS A 191 6.07 15.11 23.20
C HIS A 191 5.00 15.82 24.05
N VAL A 192 5.37 16.90 24.73
CA VAL A 192 4.44 17.70 25.54
C VAL A 192 3.29 18.22 24.66
N ASN A 193 3.62 18.77 23.48
CA ASN A 193 2.65 19.29 22.53
C ASN A 193 1.75 18.16 21.98
N ALA A 194 2.32 16.99 21.67
CA ALA A 194 1.56 15.83 21.23
C ALA A 194 0.58 15.33 22.30
N PHE A 195 1.00 15.26 23.58
CA PHE A 195 0.11 14.85 24.67
C PHE A 195 -1.04 15.84 24.86
N ASN A 196 -0.77 17.15 24.78
CA ASN A 196 -1.80 18.17 24.82
C ASN A 196 -2.77 18.07 23.66
N TYR A 197 -2.28 17.80 22.44
CA TYR A 197 -3.11 17.61 21.26
C TYR A 197 -4.03 16.40 21.38
N PHE A 198 -3.53 15.26 21.90
CA PHE A 198 -4.36 14.07 22.15
C PHE A 198 -5.27 14.23 23.37
N GLY A 199 -5.01 15.21 24.22
CA GLY A 199 -5.75 15.37 25.48
C GLY A 199 -5.48 14.27 26.50
N GLY A 200 -4.35 13.56 26.38
CA GLY A 200 -3.95 12.46 27.26
C GLY A 200 -2.70 11.75 26.81
N VAL A 201 -2.28 10.74 27.57
CA VAL A 201 -1.02 10.03 27.36
C VAL A 201 -1.26 8.53 27.22
N ALA A 202 -0.67 7.92 26.19
CA ALA A 202 -0.72 6.48 26.03
C ALA A 202 0.08 5.74 27.13
N ARG A 203 -0.25 4.50 27.37
CA ARG A 203 0.42 3.68 28.37
C ARG A 203 1.92 3.51 28.10
N MET A 204 2.29 3.41 26.82
CA MET A 204 3.68 3.25 26.37
C MET A 204 3.96 4.18 25.22
N ILE A 205 5.20 4.67 25.14
CA ILE A 205 5.75 5.41 24.01
C ILE A 205 6.75 4.51 23.32
N GLN A 206 6.55 4.26 22.05
CA GLN A 206 7.46 3.52 21.20
C GLN A 206 8.22 4.51 20.31
N CYS A 207 9.53 4.62 20.48
CA CYS A 207 10.41 5.44 19.65
C CYS A 207 11.44 4.58 18.93
N ASP A 208 11.99 5.09 17.80
CA ASP A 208 13.19 4.49 17.24
C ASP A 208 14.42 4.81 18.13
N ASN A 209 15.51 4.11 17.91
CA ASN A 209 16.75 4.20 18.66
C ASN A 209 17.53 5.52 18.36
N LEU A 210 16.89 6.65 18.59
CA LEU A 210 17.50 7.98 18.41
C LEU A 210 18.47 8.31 19.56
N LYS A 211 19.60 8.95 19.23
CA LYS A 211 20.57 9.41 20.22
C LYS A 211 19.98 10.37 21.28
N THR A 212 18.92 11.09 20.92
CA THR A 212 18.16 11.97 21.83
C THR A 212 17.30 11.22 22.82
N GLY A 213 16.94 9.95 22.54
CA GLY A 213 16.16 9.10 23.46
C GLY A 213 16.98 8.00 24.12
N VAL A 214 18.10 7.57 23.52
CA VAL A 214 18.87 6.41 23.97
C VAL A 214 20.38 6.71 23.96
N GLU A 215 21.05 6.61 25.09
CA GLU A 215 22.50 6.92 25.24
C GLU A 215 23.40 5.75 24.81
N LYS A 216 22.99 4.52 24.98
CA LYS A 216 23.79 3.31 24.65
C LYS A 216 22.95 2.15 24.13
N HIS A 217 23.49 1.48 23.10
CA HIS A 217 23.05 0.16 22.63
C HIS A 217 24.05 -0.90 23.03
N GLY A 218 23.74 -1.67 24.07
CA GLY A 218 24.41 -2.94 24.36
C GLY A 218 23.49 -4.11 24.01
N HIS A 219 24.05 -5.31 23.84
CA HIS A 219 23.25 -6.51 23.49
C HIS A 219 22.17 -6.86 24.53
N GLN A 220 22.18 -6.24 25.72
CA GLN A 220 21.25 -6.53 26.83
C GLN A 220 20.77 -5.31 27.63
N GLU A 221 21.31 -4.09 27.42
CA GLU A 221 20.89 -2.88 28.16
C GLU A 221 20.68 -1.71 27.23
N ILE A 222 19.48 -1.14 27.27
CA ILE A 222 19.12 0.11 26.61
C ILE A 222 19.07 1.17 27.71
N ILE A 223 20.01 2.12 27.69
CA ILE A 223 20.03 3.24 28.64
C ILE A 223 19.30 4.40 27.96
N LEU A 224 18.15 4.76 28.53
CA LEU A 224 17.40 5.95 28.11
C LEU A 224 18.13 7.21 28.57
N ASN A 225 18.02 8.27 27.76
CA ASN A 225 18.44 9.58 28.18
C ASN A 225 17.67 9.99 29.45
N ARG A 226 18.36 10.54 30.44
CA ARG A 226 17.80 10.88 31.76
C ARG A 226 16.58 11.80 31.67
N ALA A 227 16.63 12.84 30.84
CA ALA A 227 15.51 13.77 30.71
C ALA A 227 14.28 13.10 30.02
N TYR A 228 14.51 12.14 29.12
CA TYR A 228 13.42 11.39 28.53
C TYR A 228 12.77 10.40 29.52
N GLN A 229 13.58 9.87 30.44
CA GLN A 229 13.06 9.06 31.55
C GLN A 229 12.25 9.92 32.52
N GLU A 230 12.75 11.10 32.90
CA GLU A 230 12.04 12.05 33.76
C GLU A 230 10.72 12.51 33.14
N LEU A 231 10.67 12.77 31.83
CA LEU A 231 9.43 13.02 31.08
C LEU A 231 8.45 11.83 31.20
N ALA A 232 8.93 10.62 31.01
CA ALA A 232 8.09 9.42 31.10
C ALA A 232 7.51 9.22 32.53
N GLU A 233 8.31 9.45 33.55
CA GLU A 233 7.88 9.41 34.94
C GLU A 233 6.82 10.49 35.24
N HIS A 234 7.04 11.72 34.75
CA HIS A 234 6.12 12.85 34.95
C HIS A 234 4.74 12.56 34.35
N TYR A 235 4.68 11.95 33.14
CA TYR A 235 3.45 11.61 32.45
C TYR A 235 2.95 10.19 32.78
N ALA A 236 3.56 9.49 33.72
CA ALA A 236 3.24 8.13 34.12
C ALA A 236 3.15 7.15 32.94
N THR A 237 4.03 7.28 31.95
CA THR A 237 4.14 6.42 30.75
C THR A 237 5.44 5.62 30.78
N ALA A 238 5.54 4.60 29.91
CA ALA A 238 6.76 3.81 29.79
C ALA A 238 7.36 4.00 28.39
N ILE A 239 8.66 4.26 28.29
CA ILE A 239 9.36 4.31 27.01
C ILE A 239 9.82 2.91 26.64
N VAL A 240 9.43 2.45 25.46
CA VAL A 240 9.78 1.15 24.90
C VAL A 240 10.48 1.37 23.56
N PRO A 241 11.82 1.40 23.53
CA PRO A 241 12.54 1.51 22.26
C PRO A 241 12.20 0.36 21.32
N ALA A 242 12.08 0.63 20.03
CA ALA A 242 11.83 -0.39 19.03
C ALA A 242 12.97 -1.41 19.02
N ARG A 243 12.63 -2.71 18.93
CA ARG A 243 13.62 -3.78 18.94
C ARG A 243 14.54 -3.71 17.72
N VAL A 244 15.84 -3.75 17.97
CA VAL A 244 16.85 -3.83 16.90
C VAL A 244 16.62 -5.11 16.09
N ARG A 245 16.48 -4.99 14.75
CA ARG A 245 16.25 -6.08 13.80
C ARG A 245 14.86 -6.76 13.86
N ALA A 246 13.82 -6.08 14.36
CA ALA A 246 12.45 -6.55 14.23
C ALA A 246 11.68 -5.70 13.19
N PRO A 247 11.83 -5.97 11.87
CA PRO A 247 11.20 -5.14 10.82
C PRO A 247 9.68 -5.12 10.92
N LYS A 248 9.08 -6.13 11.56
CA LYS A 248 7.63 -6.24 11.73
C LYS A 248 7.06 -5.22 12.72
N ASP A 249 7.83 -4.85 13.75
CA ASP A 249 7.44 -3.86 14.74
C ASP A 249 7.52 -2.43 14.16
N LYS A 250 8.40 -2.22 13.17
CA LYS A 250 8.60 -0.96 12.46
C LYS A 250 7.65 -0.74 11.27
N ALA A 251 7.16 -1.79 10.66
CA ALA A 251 6.37 -1.69 9.41
C ALA A 251 5.11 -0.81 9.57
N ALA A 252 4.49 -0.77 10.75
CA ALA A 252 3.35 0.10 11.03
C ALA A 252 3.77 1.57 11.20
N VAL A 253 4.91 1.83 11.86
CA VAL A 253 5.48 3.19 12.06
C VAL A 253 5.98 3.75 10.74
N GLU A 254 6.85 3.00 10.05
CA GLU A 254 7.43 3.40 8.76
C GLU A 254 6.33 3.65 7.71
N GLY A 255 5.28 2.83 7.71
CA GLY A 255 4.11 3.03 6.85
C GLY A 255 3.36 4.33 7.16
N THR A 256 3.14 4.65 8.44
CA THR A 256 2.42 5.87 8.84
C THR A 256 3.27 7.12 8.63
N VAL A 257 4.54 7.10 9.01
CA VAL A 257 5.49 8.21 8.79
C VAL A 257 5.64 8.47 7.29
N GLY A 258 5.80 7.45 6.45
CA GLY A 258 5.87 7.60 4.99
C GLY A 258 4.60 8.19 4.37
N ILE A 259 3.42 7.81 4.89
CA ILE A 259 2.14 8.39 4.45
C ILE A 259 2.05 9.85 4.88
N ILE A 260 2.45 10.20 6.11
CA ILE A 260 2.45 11.56 6.63
C ILE A 260 3.45 12.43 5.86
N SER A 261 4.68 11.96 5.61
CA SER A 261 5.65 12.65 4.77
C SER A 261 5.09 12.99 3.40
N THR A 262 4.39 12.05 2.76
CA THR A 262 3.77 12.28 1.45
C THR A 262 2.59 13.23 1.53
N TYR A 263 1.68 13.05 2.50
CA TYR A 263 0.42 13.79 2.58
C TYR A 263 0.57 15.21 3.11
N ILE A 264 1.57 15.45 3.96
CA ILE A 264 1.79 16.73 4.63
C ILE A 264 3.02 17.40 4.03
N ILE A 265 4.22 16.81 4.17
CA ILE A 265 5.47 17.48 3.78
C ILE A 265 5.55 17.65 2.26
N ALA A 266 5.42 16.58 1.50
CA ALA A 266 5.51 16.64 0.03
C ALA A 266 4.37 17.48 -0.60
N ALA A 267 3.20 17.55 0.04
CA ALA A 267 2.11 18.40 -0.42
C ALA A 267 2.40 19.90 -0.28
N LEU A 268 3.29 20.29 0.65
CA LEU A 268 3.71 21.66 0.91
C LEU A 268 4.97 22.09 0.11
N ARG A 269 5.59 21.18 -0.66
CA ARG A 269 6.88 21.38 -1.37
C ARG A 269 6.96 22.62 -2.29
N ASN A 270 5.82 23.09 -2.78
CA ASN A 270 5.75 24.25 -3.70
C ASN A 270 5.40 25.55 -2.97
N ARG A 271 5.25 25.52 -1.64
CA ARG A 271 5.01 26.72 -0.82
C ARG A 271 6.33 27.15 -0.20
N GLN A 272 6.55 28.45 -0.11
CA GLN A 272 7.62 29.06 0.67
C GLN A 272 7.06 29.56 1.99
N PHE A 273 7.79 29.34 3.06
CA PHE A 273 7.46 29.75 4.41
C PHE A 273 8.58 30.62 4.94
N PHE A 274 8.23 31.69 5.61
CA PHE A 274 9.19 32.67 6.14
C PHE A 274 9.31 32.63 7.67
N SER A 275 8.53 31.78 8.31
CA SER A 275 8.63 31.50 9.76
C SER A 275 8.26 30.06 10.08
N LEU A 276 8.75 29.56 11.21
CA LEU A 276 8.38 28.25 11.72
C LEU A 276 6.88 28.19 12.06
N GLN A 277 6.32 29.30 12.55
CA GLN A 277 4.90 29.40 12.85
C GLN A 277 4.05 29.21 11.57
N GLU A 278 4.36 29.94 10.50
CA GLU A 278 3.65 29.82 9.22
C GLU A 278 3.71 28.40 8.65
N LEU A 279 4.88 27.76 8.77
CA LEU A 279 5.05 26.35 8.37
C LEU A 279 4.17 25.43 9.22
N ASN A 280 4.18 25.59 10.55
CA ASN A 280 3.39 24.75 11.44
C ASN A 280 1.89 24.93 11.24
N GLU A 281 1.39 26.14 11.02
CA GLU A 281 0.00 26.39 10.67
C GLU A 281 -0.40 25.63 9.40
N ALA A 282 0.44 25.65 8.35
CA ALA A 282 0.19 24.90 7.12
C ALA A 282 0.27 23.38 7.30
N VAL A 283 1.16 22.90 8.17
CA VAL A 283 1.27 21.48 8.55
C VAL A 283 0.00 21.04 9.28
N TRP A 284 -0.50 21.84 10.23
CA TRP A 284 -1.71 21.50 11.02
C TRP A 284 -3.00 21.54 10.18
N ASP A 285 -3.13 22.45 9.21
CA ASP A 285 -4.23 22.42 8.24
C ASP A 285 -4.26 21.12 7.43
N ARG A 286 -3.08 20.63 7.02
CA ARG A 286 -2.94 19.35 6.31
C ARG A 286 -3.20 18.16 7.23
N LEU A 287 -2.73 18.23 8.45
CA LEU A 287 -2.94 17.21 9.47
C LEU A 287 -4.43 17.04 9.79
N GLU A 288 -5.16 18.14 9.94
CA GLU A 288 -6.60 18.13 10.18
C GLU A 288 -7.33 17.42 9.01
N SER A 289 -7.01 17.81 7.78
CA SER A 289 -7.53 17.16 6.58
C SER A 289 -7.17 15.66 6.53
N PHE A 290 -5.97 15.29 6.95
CA PHE A 290 -5.49 13.92 6.99
C PHE A 290 -6.23 13.07 8.02
N ASN A 291 -6.42 13.60 9.24
CA ASN A 291 -7.09 12.91 10.33
C ASN A 291 -8.59 12.73 10.07
N HIS A 292 -9.23 13.65 9.36
CA HIS A 292 -10.64 13.58 8.99
C HIS A 292 -10.91 12.84 7.68
N LYS A 293 -9.88 12.49 6.90
CA LYS A 293 -10.06 11.76 5.65
C LYS A 293 -10.66 10.38 5.90
N PRO A 294 -11.73 9.99 5.18
CA PRO A 294 -12.33 8.66 5.30
C PRO A 294 -11.32 7.55 5.02
N PHE A 295 -11.42 6.46 5.76
CA PHE A 295 -10.63 5.25 5.48
C PHE A 295 -11.04 4.63 4.15
N GLN A 296 -10.09 3.99 3.45
CA GLN A 296 -10.37 3.32 2.16
C GLN A 296 -10.99 1.92 2.32
N LYS A 297 -10.74 1.25 3.47
CA LYS A 297 -11.07 -0.18 3.66
C LYS A 297 -11.99 -0.42 4.85
N ARG A 298 -12.38 0.60 5.59
CA ARG A 298 -13.30 0.54 6.74
C ARG A 298 -14.09 1.84 6.82
N ASP A 299 -15.22 1.82 7.51
CA ASP A 299 -16.02 3.02 7.76
C ASP A 299 -15.33 3.98 8.73
N GLY A 300 -15.69 5.27 8.62
CA GLY A 300 -15.17 6.32 9.47
C GLY A 300 -13.84 6.91 9.02
N SER A 301 -13.20 7.65 9.91
CA SER A 301 -11.92 8.34 9.72
C SER A 301 -11.02 8.08 10.93
N ARG A 302 -9.78 8.59 10.87
CA ARG A 302 -8.88 8.56 12.03
C ARG A 302 -9.45 9.31 13.22
N ALA A 303 -10.07 10.47 12.97
CA ALA A 303 -10.70 11.30 13.99
C ALA A 303 -11.89 10.58 14.66
N THR A 304 -12.74 9.88 13.89
CA THR A 304 -13.84 9.09 14.47
C THR A 304 -13.33 7.92 15.30
N ALA A 305 -12.30 7.20 14.81
CA ALA A 305 -11.67 6.13 15.57
C ALA A 305 -10.96 6.64 16.85
N PHE A 306 -10.39 7.85 16.79
CA PHE A 306 -9.76 8.48 17.96
C PHE A 306 -10.79 8.84 19.04
N THR A 307 -11.99 9.26 18.68
CA THR A 307 -13.06 9.51 19.66
C THR A 307 -13.36 8.27 20.52
N GLU A 308 -13.22 7.07 19.93
CA GLU A 308 -13.37 5.79 20.67
C GLU A 308 -12.12 5.44 21.49
N GLU A 309 -10.92 5.85 21.03
CA GLU A 309 -9.64 5.57 21.71
C GLU A 309 -9.33 6.54 22.85
N GLN A 310 -9.71 7.82 22.72
CA GLN A 310 -9.37 8.89 23.65
C GLN A 310 -9.70 8.59 25.13
N PRO A 311 -10.85 7.96 25.48
CA PRO A 311 -11.18 7.62 26.88
C PRO A 311 -10.19 6.65 27.55
N PHE A 312 -9.37 5.95 26.77
CA PHE A 312 -8.37 5.00 27.26
C PHE A 312 -6.99 5.63 27.49
N LEU A 313 -6.81 6.88 27.09
CA LEU A 313 -5.60 7.64 27.40
C LEU A 313 -5.60 8.02 28.88
N ARG A 314 -4.40 8.07 29.45
CA ARG A 314 -4.21 8.57 30.83
C ARG A 314 -4.39 10.08 30.87
N PRO A 315 -4.95 10.63 31.95
CA PRO A 315 -5.12 12.07 32.09
C PRO A 315 -3.77 12.78 32.11
N LEU A 316 -3.76 13.99 31.59
CA LEU A 316 -2.59 14.88 31.67
C LEU A 316 -2.34 15.27 33.14
N PRO A 317 -1.07 15.45 33.55
CA PRO A 317 -0.74 16.04 34.85
C PRO A 317 -1.20 17.51 34.92
N ALA A 318 -1.31 18.05 36.13
CA ALA A 318 -1.76 19.42 36.36
C ALA A 318 -0.83 20.49 35.75
N HIS A 319 0.44 20.17 35.59
CA HIS A 319 1.45 21.05 34.99
C HIS A 319 2.17 20.28 33.88
N PRO A 320 2.51 20.92 32.75
CA PRO A 320 3.33 20.31 31.72
C PRO A 320 4.74 20.04 32.24
N TYR A 321 5.43 19.07 31.66
CA TYR A 321 6.84 18.82 31.95
C TYR A 321 7.68 19.95 31.36
N GLU A 322 8.59 20.49 32.16
CA GLU A 322 9.59 21.48 31.76
C GLU A 322 11.00 20.88 31.87
N LEU A 323 11.77 20.98 30.77
CA LEU A 323 13.14 20.51 30.76
C LEU A 323 14.02 21.42 31.60
N ALA A 324 14.56 20.94 32.73
CA ALA A 324 15.48 21.68 33.54
C ALA A 324 16.89 21.71 32.89
N THR A 325 17.34 22.87 32.46
CA THR A 325 18.71 23.09 32.00
C THR A 325 19.56 23.65 33.16
N TRP A 326 20.47 22.84 33.63
CA TRP A 326 21.45 23.31 34.62
C TRP A 326 22.60 24.00 33.88
N LYS A 327 22.77 25.32 34.07
CA LYS A 327 24.02 25.99 33.70
C LYS A 327 25.03 25.74 34.80
N VAL A 328 26.10 25.02 34.47
CA VAL A 328 27.29 24.87 35.30
C VAL A 328 28.18 26.11 35.15
#